data_b48362526d27348620a269cd9feef0d8
#
_entry.id   b48362526d27348620a269cd9feef0d8
#
_cell.length_a   1.000
_cell.length_b   1.000
_cell.length_c   1.000
_cell.angle_alpha   90.00
_cell.angle_beta   90.00
_cell.angle_gamma   90.00
#
_symmetry.space_group_name_H-M   'P 1'
#
loop_
_entity.id
_entity.type
_entity.pdbx_description
1 polymer ?
#
loop_
_entity_poly.entity_id
_entity_poly.type
_entity_poly.pdbx_seq_one_letter_code
_entity_poly.pdbx_strand_id
1 'polypeptide(L)'
;MLEVCGLKKSFREKSVLNGVDFLVQPGEWVSIVGPSGTGKSTIAKILCGTERPDGGTLAWNGTSLYDGKGRYAPQMHRCIQLVPQQPYASLDPLQCAQDAVAEPLCAHRLVKNTRQARKRARELLLSVGLEEELLHRRPGELSGGQAQRVLIARTLTLEPELLIADEATSMLDVTTQAQILRLFQKLRKERGLSLLLISHDRPMVDSVSDRIYQLTDGKMIENDRR
;
A
#
# COMPACT_ATOMS: atom_id res chain seq x y z
N MET A 1 14.52 3.07 4.93
CA MET A 1 14.77 1.69 4.48
C MET A 1 13.88 0.74 5.28
N LEU A 2 13.14 -0.16 4.62
CA LEU A 2 12.46 -1.29 5.25
C LEU A 2 13.41 -2.49 5.28
N GLU A 3 13.55 -3.10 6.44
CA GLU A 3 14.31 -4.32 6.65
C GLU A 3 13.39 -5.38 7.25
N VAL A 4 13.30 -6.54 6.59
CA VAL A 4 12.53 -7.69 7.05
C VAL A 4 13.49 -8.88 7.11
N CYS A 5 13.70 -9.45 8.31
CA CYS A 5 14.61 -10.55 8.53
C CYS A 5 13.92 -11.70 9.27
N GLY A 6 13.96 -12.88 8.68
CA GLY A 6 13.47 -14.12 9.28
C GLY A 6 11.98 -14.13 9.56
N LEU A 7 11.15 -13.37 8.78
CA LEU A 7 9.73 -13.24 9.04
C LEU A 7 9.00 -14.58 8.98
N LYS A 8 8.29 -14.92 10.06
CA LYS A 8 7.49 -16.14 10.19
C LYS A 8 6.04 -15.81 10.48
N LYS A 9 5.13 -16.57 9.87
CA LYS A 9 3.70 -16.52 10.14
C LYS A 9 3.02 -17.84 9.87
N SER A 10 2.19 -18.27 10.80
CA SER A 10 1.33 -19.45 10.68
C SER A 10 -0.12 -19.08 11.01
N PHE A 11 -1.06 -19.75 10.38
CA PHE A 11 -2.48 -19.67 10.70
C PHE A 11 -2.96 -21.07 11.06
N ARG A 12 -3.35 -21.26 12.34
CA ARG A 12 -3.64 -22.59 12.92
C ARG A 12 -2.42 -23.51 12.71
N GLU A 13 -2.59 -24.60 12.00
CA GLU A 13 -1.50 -25.59 11.73
C GLU A 13 -0.74 -25.33 10.43
N LYS A 14 -1.20 -24.37 9.59
CA LYS A 14 -0.56 -24.08 8.31
C LYS A 14 0.46 -22.96 8.45
N SER A 15 1.74 -23.29 8.22
CA SER A 15 2.80 -22.29 8.08
C SER A 15 2.66 -21.60 6.70
N VAL A 16 2.65 -20.26 6.71
CA VAL A 16 2.49 -19.42 5.52
C VAL A 16 3.77 -18.67 5.16
N LEU A 17 4.51 -18.19 6.17
CA LEU A 17 5.80 -17.55 5.98
C LEU A 17 6.85 -18.26 6.84
N ASN A 18 7.98 -18.67 6.22
CA ASN A 18 8.97 -19.55 6.82
C ASN A 18 10.37 -18.93 6.81
N GLY A 19 10.54 -17.77 7.47
CA GLY A 19 11.83 -17.10 7.50
C GLY A 19 12.05 -16.30 6.21
N VAL A 20 11.16 -15.34 5.96
CA VAL A 20 11.20 -14.45 4.79
C VAL A 20 12.12 -13.27 5.07
N ASP A 21 13.04 -13.03 4.14
CA ASP A 21 14.01 -11.94 4.18
C ASP A 21 13.86 -11.07 2.94
N PHE A 22 13.72 -9.75 3.10
CA PHE A 22 13.78 -8.78 2.01
C PHE A 22 14.01 -7.37 2.54
N LEU A 23 14.37 -6.47 1.63
CA LEU A 23 14.59 -5.07 1.95
C LEU A 23 13.97 -4.13 0.89
N VAL A 24 13.63 -2.90 1.30
CA VAL A 24 13.21 -1.82 0.40
C VAL A 24 14.03 -0.57 0.77
N GLN A 25 14.83 -0.09 -0.18
CA GLN A 25 15.60 1.14 0.02
C GLN A 25 14.69 2.38 -0.07
N PRO A 26 15.08 3.53 0.50
CA PRO A 26 14.36 4.78 0.33
C PRO A 26 14.22 5.13 -1.16
N GLY A 27 12.97 5.43 -1.57
CA GLY A 27 12.65 5.75 -2.95
C GLY A 27 12.74 4.58 -3.93
N GLU A 28 12.97 3.35 -3.48
CA GLU A 28 13.00 2.15 -4.31
C GLU A 28 11.58 1.63 -4.61
N TRP A 29 11.39 1.07 -5.79
CA TRP A 29 10.21 0.30 -6.15
C TRP A 29 10.54 -1.19 -6.13
N VAL A 30 10.14 -1.85 -5.08
CA VAL A 30 10.30 -3.30 -4.91
C VAL A 30 8.99 -3.99 -5.22
N SER A 31 9.05 -5.15 -5.85
CA SER A 31 7.86 -6.00 -6.06
C SER A 31 8.03 -7.38 -5.45
N ILE A 32 6.94 -7.90 -4.90
CA ILE A 32 6.82 -9.29 -4.45
C ILE A 32 5.85 -10.01 -5.38
N VAL A 33 6.34 -11.05 -6.06
CA VAL A 33 5.55 -11.89 -6.96
C VAL A 33 5.41 -13.30 -6.39
N GLY A 34 4.41 -14.03 -6.85
CA GLY A 34 4.21 -15.43 -6.48
C GLY A 34 2.77 -15.87 -6.72
N PRO A 35 2.48 -17.17 -6.67
CA PRO A 35 1.15 -17.72 -6.83
C PRO A 35 0.16 -17.17 -5.80
N SER A 36 -1.15 -17.27 -6.10
CA SER A 36 -2.19 -16.90 -5.14
C SER A 36 -2.13 -17.79 -3.90
N GLY A 37 -2.38 -17.21 -2.72
CA GLY A 37 -2.37 -17.95 -1.45
C GLY A 37 -0.99 -18.25 -0.85
N THR A 38 0.12 -17.74 -1.43
CA THR A 38 1.49 -17.95 -0.91
C THR A 38 1.85 -17.10 0.29
N GLY A 39 0.99 -16.13 0.69
CA GLY A 39 1.27 -15.27 1.85
C GLY A 39 1.66 -13.84 1.52
N LYS A 40 1.59 -13.41 0.25
CA LYS A 40 1.95 -12.03 -0.15
C LYS A 40 1.13 -10.97 0.59
N SER A 41 -0.19 -11.10 0.60
CA SER A 41 -1.07 -10.19 1.36
C SER A 41 -0.90 -10.29 2.88
N THR A 42 -0.40 -11.43 3.38
CA THR A 42 -0.04 -11.58 4.79
C THR A 42 1.17 -10.70 5.12
N ILE A 43 2.17 -10.62 4.23
CA ILE A 43 3.29 -9.68 4.38
C ILE A 43 2.78 -8.24 4.44
N ALA A 44 1.91 -7.82 3.50
CA ALA A 44 1.33 -6.48 3.50
C ALA A 44 0.59 -6.16 4.83
N LYS A 45 -0.23 -7.09 5.31
CA LYS A 45 -0.97 -6.95 6.58
C LYS A 45 -0.03 -6.84 7.79
N ILE A 46 1.04 -7.61 7.83
CA ILE A 46 2.04 -7.53 8.89
C ILE A 46 2.76 -6.18 8.85
N LEU A 47 3.18 -5.72 7.68
CA LEU A 47 3.86 -4.42 7.53
C LEU A 47 2.99 -3.23 7.94
N CYS A 48 1.66 -3.34 7.82
CA CYS A 48 0.69 -2.30 8.22
C CYS A 48 0.13 -2.49 9.63
N GLY A 49 0.57 -3.51 10.36
CA GLY A 49 0.15 -3.76 11.74
C GLY A 49 -1.25 -4.35 11.91
N THR A 50 -1.91 -4.79 10.82
CA THR A 50 -3.24 -5.43 10.89
C THR A 50 -3.14 -6.93 11.18
N GLU A 51 -1.96 -7.53 11.01
CA GLU A 51 -1.63 -8.90 11.36
C GLU A 51 -0.31 -8.92 12.14
N ARG A 52 -0.15 -9.80 13.13
CA ARG A 52 1.08 -9.91 13.91
C ARG A 52 1.99 -10.98 13.33
N PRO A 53 3.31 -10.76 13.25
CA PRO A 53 4.27 -11.82 12.94
C PRO A 53 4.37 -12.82 14.12
N ASP A 54 4.70 -14.07 13.82
CA ASP A 54 5.01 -15.08 14.84
C ASP A 54 6.52 -15.11 15.15
N GLY A 55 7.36 -14.53 14.29
CA GLY A 55 8.80 -14.40 14.49
C GLY A 55 9.45 -13.57 13.42
N GLY A 56 10.72 -13.27 13.62
CA GLY A 56 11.49 -12.37 12.77
C GLY A 56 11.54 -10.94 13.28
N THR A 57 12.30 -10.10 12.59
CA THR A 57 12.44 -8.68 12.89
C THR A 57 12.02 -7.85 11.69
N LEU A 58 11.27 -6.77 11.95
CA LEU A 58 10.81 -5.83 10.94
C LEU A 58 11.16 -4.42 11.43
N ALA A 59 11.86 -3.65 10.62
CA ALA A 59 12.25 -2.29 10.96
C ALA A 59 12.05 -1.33 9.77
N TRP A 60 11.64 -0.10 10.07
CA TRP A 60 11.61 1.02 9.14
C TRP A 60 12.59 2.10 9.62
N ASN A 61 13.59 2.43 8.79
CA ASN A 61 14.66 3.38 9.14
C ASN A 61 15.29 3.08 10.50
N GLY A 62 15.59 1.80 10.77
CA GLY A 62 16.17 1.33 12.03
C GLY A 62 15.20 1.27 13.23
N THR A 63 13.96 1.72 13.06
CA THR A 63 12.94 1.65 14.11
C THR A 63 12.10 0.39 13.94
N SER A 64 12.00 -0.44 14.98
CA SER A 64 11.20 -1.68 14.94
C SER A 64 9.72 -1.37 14.71
N LEU A 65 9.07 -2.14 13.82
CA LEU A 65 7.63 -2.06 13.58
C LEU A 65 6.83 -2.59 14.76
N TYR A 66 7.40 -3.51 15.55
CA TYR A 66 6.72 -4.14 16.66
C TYR A 66 7.57 -4.04 17.94
N ASP A 67 6.94 -3.75 19.06
CA ASP A 67 7.62 -3.78 20.37
C ASP A 67 7.84 -5.22 20.87
N GLY A 68 8.58 -5.38 21.96
CA GLY A 68 8.84 -6.68 22.60
C GLY A 68 7.59 -7.43 23.09
N LYS A 69 6.41 -6.79 23.06
CA LYS A 69 5.10 -7.40 23.36
C LYS A 69 4.29 -7.69 22.10
N GLY A 70 4.87 -7.50 20.92
CA GLY A 70 4.22 -7.70 19.62
C GLY A 70 3.14 -6.67 19.29
N ARG A 71 3.21 -5.47 19.88
CA ARG A 71 2.31 -4.36 19.53
C ARG A 71 2.95 -3.52 18.44
N TYR A 72 2.17 -3.18 17.42
CA TYR A 72 2.62 -2.34 16.31
C TYR A 72 2.90 -0.91 16.80
N ALA A 73 4.01 -0.34 16.34
CA ALA A 73 4.45 0.99 16.75
C ALA A 73 3.53 2.09 16.17
N PRO A 74 2.87 2.92 17.00
CA PRO A 74 1.83 3.87 16.54
C PRO A 74 2.31 4.84 15.45
N GLN A 75 3.58 5.26 15.49
CA GLN A 75 4.15 6.16 14.49
C GLN A 75 4.21 5.53 13.09
N MET A 76 4.29 4.20 12.99
CA MET A 76 4.38 3.48 11.72
C MET A 76 3.07 3.54 10.93
N HIS A 77 1.93 3.74 11.61
CA HIS A 77 0.65 3.93 10.92
C HIS A 77 0.61 5.16 9.98
N ARG A 78 1.53 6.13 10.15
CA ARG A 78 1.66 7.24 9.22
C ARG A 78 2.70 6.96 8.15
N CYS A 79 3.81 6.34 8.54
CA CYS A 79 4.95 6.11 7.65
C CYS A 79 4.65 5.05 6.58
N ILE A 80 3.87 4.01 6.93
CA ILE A 80 3.58 2.86 6.07
C ILE A 80 2.08 2.80 5.82
N GLN A 81 1.68 2.89 4.55
CA GLN A 81 0.29 2.86 4.13
C GLN A 81 0.03 1.76 3.12
N LEU A 82 -1.20 1.22 3.13
CA LEU A 82 -1.65 0.14 2.26
C LEU A 82 -2.73 0.63 1.30
N VAL A 83 -2.54 0.35 0.02
CA VAL A 83 -3.59 0.39 -1.01
C VAL A 83 -4.03 -1.06 -1.25
N PRO A 84 -5.19 -1.48 -0.74
CA PRO A 84 -5.68 -2.84 -0.89
C PRO A 84 -6.25 -3.11 -2.28
N GLN A 85 -6.47 -4.39 -2.57
CA GLN A 85 -6.96 -4.91 -3.84
C GLN A 85 -8.36 -4.41 -4.21
N GLN A 86 -9.26 -4.30 -3.22
CA GLN A 86 -10.68 -4.00 -3.45
C GLN A 86 -11.02 -2.58 -2.95
N PRO A 87 -11.09 -1.58 -3.85
CA PRO A 87 -11.35 -0.21 -3.44
C PRO A 87 -12.73 -0.02 -2.82
N TYR A 88 -13.75 -0.66 -3.36
CA TYR A 88 -15.13 -0.52 -2.86
C TYR A 88 -15.31 -1.09 -1.44
N ALA A 89 -14.62 -2.18 -1.11
CA ALA A 89 -14.66 -2.74 0.24
C ALA A 89 -13.89 -1.91 1.29
N SER A 90 -13.06 -0.97 0.82
CA SER A 90 -12.19 -0.15 1.65
C SER A 90 -12.67 1.29 1.81
N LEU A 91 -13.71 1.67 1.09
CA LEU A 91 -14.37 2.97 1.16
C LEU A 91 -15.75 2.82 1.81
N ASP A 92 -16.11 3.79 2.67
CA ASP A 92 -17.47 3.84 3.21
C ASP A 92 -18.47 4.17 2.07
N PRO A 93 -19.45 3.30 1.78
CA PRO A 93 -20.40 3.50 0.70
C PRO A 93 -21.29 4.73 0.87
N LEU A 94 -21.37 5.30 2.08
CA LEU A 94 -22.18 6.47 2.40
C LEU A 94 -21.42 7.80 2.27
N GLN A 95 -20.10 7.76 2.27
CA GLN A 95 -19.24 8.93 2.11
C GLN A 95 -18.98 9.26 0.65
N CYS A 96 -18.93 10.54 0.29
CA CYS A 96 -18.43 10.94 -1.03
C CYS A 96 -16.90 10.88 -1.08
N ALA A 97 -16.33 10.87 -2.29
CA ALA A 97 -14.89 10.76 -2.51
C ALA A 97 -14.08 11.79 -1.70
N GLN A 98 -14.53 13.04 -1.67
CA GLN A 98 -13.87 14.12 -0.94
C GLN A 98 -13.90 13.90 0.58
N ASP A 99 -15.01 13.43 1.13
CA ASP A 99 -15.13 13.18 2.56
C ASP A 99 -14.31 11.95 2.99
N ALA A 100 -14.29 10.90 2.17
CA ALA A 100 -13.47 9.71 2.40
C ALA A 100 -11.96 10.04 2.47
N VAL A 101 -11.50 11.02 1.67
CA VAL A 101 -10.11 11.50 1.70
C VAL A 101 -9.88 12.52 2.82
N ALA A 102 -10.90 13.30 3.21
CA ALA A 102 -10.80 14.27 4.30
C ALA A 102 -10.76 13.61 5.70
N GLU A 103 -11.39 12.46 5.86
CA GLU A 103 -11.53 11.75 7.12
C GLU A 103 -10.18 11.49 7.83
N PRO A 104 -9.14 10.91 7.20
CA PRO A 104 -7.85 10.68 7.88
C PRO A 104 -7.18 11.97 8.33
N LEU A 105 -7.34 13.07 7.60
CA LEU A 105 -6.79 14.38 7.98
C LEU A 105 -7.39 14.88 9.29
N CYS A 106 -8.69 14.65 9.51
CA CYS A 106 -9.38 14.99 10.75
C CYS A 106 -9.02 14.01 11.88
N ALA A 107 -9.07 12.70 11.60
CA ALA A 107 -8.79 11.65 12.57
C ALA A 107 -7.39 11.76 13.18
N HIS A 108 -6.40 12.06 12.33
CA HIS A 108 -5.01 12.26 12.75
C HIS A 108 -4.68 13.71 13.17
N ARG A 109 -5.69 14.60 13.27
CA ARG A 109 -5.55 16.01 13.68
C ARG A 109 -4.51 16.79 12.86
N LEU A 110 -4.41 16.49 11.57
CA LEU A 110 -3.47 17.14 10.64
C LEU A 110 -3.96 18.49 10.14
N VAL A 111 -5.21 18.83 10.42
CA VAL A 111 -5.89 20.08 10.06
C VAL A 111 -6.72 20.61 11.22
N LYS A 112 -6.99 21.92 11.22
CA LYS A 112 -7.72 22.59 12.32
C LYS A 112 -9.24 22.37 12.28
N ASN A 113 -9.79 22.12 11.09
CA ASN A 113 -11.24 21.97 10.90
C ASN A 113 -11.57 21.23 9.59
N THR A 114 -12.81 20.79 9.46
CA THR A 114 -13.35 20.05 8.30
C THR A 114 -13.19 20.82 6.99
N ARG A 115 -13.31 22.14 6.99
CA ARG A 115 -13.16 22.97 5.78
C ARG A 115 -11.73 22.84 5.22
N GLN A 116 -10.72 22.88 6.08
CA GLN A 116 -9.32 22.66 5.67
C GLN A 116 -9.09 21.22 5.21
N ALA A 117 -9.71 20.23 5.89
CA ALA A 117 -9.63 18.83 5.49
C ALA A 117 -10.17 18.64 4.05
N ARG A 118 -11.36 19.14 3.77
CA ARG A 118 -11.97 19.06 2.44
C ARG A 118 -11.14 19.78 1.36
N LYS A 119 -10.55 20.95 1.69
CA LYS A 119 -9.66 21.65 0.75
C LYS A 119 -8.44 20.78 0.38
N ARG A 120 -7.73 20.22 1.37
CA ARG A 120 -6.58 19.34 1.13
C ARG A 120 -7.01 18.06 0.41
N ALA A 121 -8.14 17.47 0.78
CA ALA A 121 -8.69 16.29 0.11
C ALA A 121 -8.96 16.55 -1.37
N ARG A 122 -9.57 17.71 -1.72
CA ARG A 122 -9.76 18.13 -3.11
C ARG A 122 -8.44 18.22 -3.87
N GLU A 123 -7.43 18.88 -3.31
CA GLU A 123 -6.10 19.02 -3.92
C GLU A 123 -5.45 17.66 -4.16
N LEU A 124 -5.54 16.72 -3.21
CA LEU A 124 -5.05 15.36 -3.35
C LEU A 124 -5.79 14.57 -4.44
N LEU A 125 -7.12 14.63 -4.46
CA LEU A 125 -7.95 13.94 -5.46
C LEU A 125 -7.63 14.42 -6.89
N LEU A 126 -7.47 15.72 -7.09
CA LEU A 126 -7.06 16.29 -8.37
C LEU A 126 -5.63 15.86 -8.75
N SER A 127 -4.71 15.81 -7.78
CA SER A 127 -3.32 15.39 -8.02
C SER A 127 -3.16 13.95 -8.49
N VAL A 128 -4.09 13.07 -8.08
CA VAL A 128 -4.16 11.68 -8.54
C VAL A 128 -4.98 11.51 -9.83
N GLY A 129 -5.47 12.62 -10.40
CA GLY A 129 -6.19 12.64 -11.67
C GLY A 129 -7.66 12.26 -11.58
N LEU A 130 -8.31 12.50 -10.43
CA LEU A 130 -9.76 12.45 -10.33
C LEU A 130 -10.33 13.80 -10.79
N GLU A 131 -11.37 13.77 -11.63
CA GLU A 131 -12.02 14.97 -12.14
C GLU A 131 -12.84 15.68 -11.05
N GLU A 132 -12.94 17.01 -11.14
CA GLU A 132 -13.63 17.86 -10.15
C GLU A 132 -15.08 17.43 -9.90
N GLU A 133 -15.79 17.03 -10.95
CA GLU A 133 -17.19 16.64 -10.92
C GLU A 133 -17.45 15.35 -10.13
N LEU A 134 -16.39 14.54 -9.95
CA LEU A 134 -16.46 13.26 -9.24
C LEU A 134 -16.21 13.38 -7.73
N LEU A 135 -15.77 14.53 -7.24
CA LEU A 135 -15.42 14.73 -5.83
C LEU A 135 -16.57 14.45 -4.87
N HIS A 136 -17.80 14.71 -5.32
CA HIS A 136 -19.03 14.53 -4.55
C HIS A 136 -19.74 13.20 -4.82
N ARG A 137 -19.17 12.34 -5.70
CA ARG A 137 -19.72 11.02 -5.97
C ARG A 137 -19.37 10.04 -4.85
N ARG A 138 -20.27 9.11 -4.60
CA ARG A 138 -20.08 7.99 -3.69
C ARG A 138 -19.33 6.85 -4.39
N PRO A 139 -18.71 5.92 -3.65
CA PRO A 139 -17.97 4.82 -4.26
C PRO A 139 -18.75 4.06 -5.34
N GLY A 140 -20.03 3.74 -5.09
CA GLY A 140 -20.89 3.03 -6.05
C GLY A 140 -21.22 3.78 -7.35
N GLU A 141 -20.91 5.08 -7.43
CA GLU A 141 -21.09 5.94 -8.61
C GLU A 141 -19.78 6.17 -9.39
N LEU A 142 -18.68 5.58 -8.93
CA LEU A 142 -17.34 5.70 -9.52
C LEU A 142 -17.00 4.42 -10.30
N SER A 143 -16.20 4.54 -11.35
CA SER A 143 -15.57 3.36 -11.97
C SER A 143 -14.52 2.75 -11.05
N GLY A 144 -14.08 1.51 -11.29
CA GLY A 144 -13.04 0.85 -10.49
C GLY A 144 -11.75 1.66 -10.41
N GLY A 145 -11.30 2.22 -11.53
CA GLY A 145 -10.11 3.07 -11.58
C GLY A 145 -10.29 4.41 -10.85
N GLN A 146 -11.48 4.99 -10.89
CA GLN A 146 -11.81 6.22 -10.15
C GLN A 146 -11.83 5.94 -8.64
N ALA A 147 -12.48 4.86 -8.20
CA ALA A 147 -12.48 4.44 -6.80
C ALA A 147 -11.06 4.12 -6.30
N GLN A 148 -10.22 3.50 -7.15
CA GLN A 148 -8.81 3.26 -6.83
C GLN A 148 -8.01 4.55 -6.63
N ARG A 149 -8.26 5.58 -7.47
CA ARG A 149 -7.64 6.90 -7.30
C ARG A 149 -8.06 7.56 -5.99
N VAL A 150 -9.34 7.45 -5.60
CA VAL A 150 -9.82 7.93 -4.29
C VAL A 150 -9.08 7.24 -3.15
N LEU A 151 -8.91 5.93 -3.23
CA LEU A 151 -8.20 5.15 -2.22
C LEU A 151 -6.71 5.53 -2.14
N ILE A 152 -6.04 5.70 -3.28
CA ILE A 152 -4.66 6.22 -3.33
C ILE A 152 -4.59 7.61 -2.71
N ALA A 153 -5.49 8.55 -3.06
CA ALA A 153 -5.52 9.88 -2.47
C ALA A 153 -5.70 9.83 -0.95
N ARG A 154 -6.56 8.93 -0.47
CA ARG A 154 -6.79 8.71 0.96
C ARG A 154 -5.52 8.27 1.68
N THR A 155 -4.76 7.33 1.13
CA THR A 155 -3.49 6.89 1.73
C THR A 155 -2.44 8.00 1.74
N LEU A 156 -2.42 8.86 0.71
CA LEU A 156 -1.47 9.98 0.61
C LEU A 156 -1.74 11.13 1.59
N THR A 157 -2.91 11.18 2.26
CA THR A 157 -3.23 12.20 3.27
C THR A 157 -2.27 12.18 4.45
N LEU A 158 -1.72 11.02 4.77
CA LEU A 158 -0.78 10.82 5.89
C LEU A 158 0.69 11.06 5.49
N GLU A 159 0.95 11.43 4.23
CA GLU A 159 2.29 11.67 3.68
C GLU A 159 3.25 10.48 3.96
N PRO A 160 2.87 9.27 3.52
CA PRO A 160 3.64 8.07 3.84
C PRO A 160 5.02 8.09 3.17
N GLU A 161 5.98 7.40 3.79
CA GLU A 161 7.31 7.15 3.25
C GLU A 161 7.37 5.84 2.46
N LEU A 162 6.50 4.87 2.81
CA LEU A 162 6.31 3.59 2.13
C LEU A 162 4.84 3.38 1.79
N LEU A 163 4.56 3.14 0.51
CA LEU A 163 3.24 2.73 0.03
C LEU A 163 3.31 1.27 -0.40
N ILE A 164 2.46 0.45 0.21
CA ILE A 164 2.27 -0.95 -0.15
C ILE A 164 1.04 -1.02 -1.05
N ALA A 165 1.18 -1.59 -2.25
CA ALA A 165 0.09 -1.81 -3.19
C ALA A 165 -0.17 -3.32 -3.29
N ASP A 166 -1.18 -3.83 -2.57
CA ASP A 166 -1.51 -5.25 -2.56
C ASP A 166 -2.55 -5.54 -3.65
N GLU A 167 -2.06 -6.06 -4.78
CA GLU A 167 -2.86 -6.33 -5.99
C GLU A 167 -3.74 -5.14 -6.42
N ALA A 168 -3.28 -3.92 -6.17
CA ALA A 168 -4.06 -2.69 -6.31
C ALA A 168 -4.50 -2.37 -7.76
N THR A 169 -4.05 -3.13 -8.73
CA THR A 169 -4.40 -2.96 -10.15
C THR A 169 -5.03 -4.20 -10.79
N SER A 170 -5.13 -5.32 -10.07
CA SER A 170 -5.55 -6.62 -10.64
C SER A 170 -7.00 -6.65 -11.15
N MET A 171 -7.86 -5.77 -10.65
CA MET A 171 -9.27 -5.68 -11.06
C MET A 171 -9.56 -4.58 -12.09
N LEU A 172 -8.51 -3.95 -12.63
CA LEU A 172 -8.62 -2.85 -13.57
C LEU A 172 -8.31 -3.34 -14.99
N ASP A 173 -8.92 -2.70 -15.99
CA ASP A 173 -8.52 -2.88 -17.38
C ASP A 173 -7.07 -2.42 -17.61
N VAL A 174 -6.43 -2.91 -18.68
CA VAL A 174 -5.01 -2.66 -18.97
C VAL A 174 -4.68 -1.17 -19.06
N THR A 175 -5.57 -0.36 -19.62
CA THR A 175 -5.35 1.09 -19.77
C THR A 175 -5.37 1.78 -18.42
N THR A 176 -6.35 1.48 -17.60
CA THR A 176 -6.48 2.03 -16.24
C THR A 176 -5.33 1.55 -15.34
N GLN A 177 -4.93 0.27 -15.46
CA GLN A 177 -3.77 -0.27 -14.77
C GLN A 177 -2.50 0.52 -15.10
N ALA A 178 -2.23 0.76 -16.40
CA ALA A 178 -1.08 1.55 -16.84
C ALA A 178 -1.12 2.99 -16.29
N GLN A 179 -2.30 3.60 -16.20
CA GLN A 179 -2.46 4.93 -15.60
C GLN A 179 -2.13 4.94 -14.11
N ILE A 180 -2.56 3.95 -13.33
CA ILE A 180 -2.24 3.84 -11.90
C ILE A 180 -0.74 3.60 -11.70
N LEU A 181 -0.09 2.78 -12.51
CA LEU A 181 1.36 2.58 -12.44
C LEU A 181 2.13 3.86 -12.75
N ARG A 182 1.71 4.63 -13.76
CA ARG A 182 2.29 5.96 -14.05
C ARG A 182 2.08 6.94 -12.89
N LEU A 183 0.93 6.88 -12.22
CA LEU A 183 0.68 7.68 -11.01
C LEU A 183 1.66 7.31 -9.90
N PHE A 184 1.90 6.02 -9.63
CA PHE A 184 2.89 5.58 -8.65
C PHE A 184 4.32 6.02 -9.03
N GLN A 185 4.71 5.93 -10.31
CA GLN A 185 6.01 6.43 -10.79
C GLN A 185 6.16 7.95 -10.56
N LYS A 186 5.10 8.71 -10.84
CA LYS A 186 5.07 10.16 -10.59
C LYS A 186 5.23 10.45 -9.11
N LEU A 187 4.45 9.80 -8.25
CA LEU A 187 4.52 9.99 -6.78
C LEU A 187 5.90 9.63 -6.22
N ARG A 188 6.49 8.54 -6.69
CA ARG A 188 7.86 8.16 -6.35
C ARG A 188 8.86 9.26 -6.69
N LYS A 189 8.81 9.78 -7.92
CA LYS A 189 9.73 10.83 -8.40
C LYS A 189 9.54 12.16 -7.68
N GLU A 190 8.30 12.57 -7.44
CA GLU A 190 7.99 13.89 -6.88
C GLU A 190 8.11 13.94 -5.35
N ARG A 191 7.85 12.82 -4.66
CA ARG A 191 7.78 12.76 -3.19
C ARG A 191 8.85 11.89 -2.55
N GLY A 192 9.72 11.23 -3.33
CA GLY A 192 10.69 10.27 -2.80
C GLY A 192 10.05 9.02 -2.18
N LEU A 193 8.79 8.71 -2.55
CA LEU A 193 8.00 7.62 -2.00
C LEU A 193 8.61 6.26 -2.34
N SER A 194 8.82 5.41 -1.34
CA SER A 194 9.17 4.00 -1.55
C SER A 194 7.91 3.20 -1.87
N LEU A 195 8.02 2.24 -2.76
CA LEU A 195 6.88 1.42 -3.21
C LEU A 195 7.17 -0.06 -3.00
N LEU A 196 6.20 -0.78 -2.40
CA LEU A 196 6.17 -2.23 -2.34
C LEU A 196 4.93 -2.72 -3.09
N LEU A 197 5.13 -3.22 -4.30
CA LEU A 197 4.05 -3.76 -5.13
C LEU A 197 3.93 -5.27 -4.94
N ILE A 198 2.76 -5.73 -4.59
CA ILE A 198 2.42 -7.15 -4.55
C ILE A 198 1.55 -7.45 -5.76
N SER A 199 1.99 -8.38 -6.60
CA SER A 199 1.27 -8.75 -7.81
C SER A 199 1.58 -10.19 -8.24
N HIS A 200 0.69 -10.77 -9.04
CA HIS A 200 0.93 -12.01 -9.77
C HIS A 200 1.23 -11.77 -11.26
N ASP A 201 1.14 -10.52 -11.73
CA ASP A 201 1.41 -10.12 -13.12
C ASP A 201 2.90 -9.84 -13.30
N ARG A 202 3.65 -10.87 -13.72
CA ARG A 202 5.10 -10.79 -13.89
C ARG A 202 5.53 -9.79 -14.96
N PRO A 203 4.96 -9.75 -16.19
CA PRO A 203 5.29 -8.77 -17.21
C PRO A 203 5.15 -7.32 -16.74
N MET A 204 4.06 -7.00 -16.01
CA MET A 204 3.87 -5.69 -15.43
C MET A 204 4.95 -5.35 -14.42
N VAL A 205 5.22 -6.25 -13.48
CA VAL A 205 6.23 -6.08 -12.43
C VAL A 205 7.62 -5.85 -13.02
N ASP A 206 8.02 -6.62 -14.04
CA ASP A 206 9.30 -6.47 -14.73
C ASP A 206 9.48 -5.09 -15.38
N SER A 207 8.38 -4.44 -15.77
CA SER A 207 8.42 -3.13 -16.43
C SER A 207 8.62 -1.95 -15.47
N VAL A 208 8.30 -2.10 -14.18
CA VAL A 208 8.24 -0.96 -13.23
C VAL A 208 9.18 -1.07 -12.03
N SER A 209 9.59 -2.30 -11.65
CA SER A 209 10.30 -2.53 -10.39
C SER A 209 11.80 -2.36 -10.52
N ASP A 210 12.46 -1.86 -9.50
CA ASP A 210 13.93 -1.84 -9.41
C ASP A 210 14.45 -3.20 -8.94
N ARG A 211 13.71 -3.87 -8.05
CA ARG A 211 14.01 -5.17 -7.46
C ARG A 211 12.78 -6.03 -7.36
N ILE A 212 12.94 -7.32 -7.54
CA ILE A 212 11.84 -8.27 -7.52
C ILE A 212 12.19 -9.44 -6.61
N TYR A 213 11.29 -9.73 -5.68
CA TYR A 213 11.34 -10.92 -4.85
C TYR A 213 10.23 -11.88 -5.25
N GLN A 214 10.56 -13.16 -5.30
CA GLN A 214 9.59 -14.24 -5.53
C GLN A 214 9.30 -14.98 -4.23
N LEU A 215 8.00 -15.00 -3.85
CA LEU A 215 7.54 -15.78 -2.70
C LEU A 215 6.98 -17.12 -3.17
N THR A 216 7.62 -18.20 -2.73
CA THR A 216 7.22 -19.58 -3.04
C THR A 216 7.40 -20.43 -1.79
N ASP A 217 6.37 -21.21 -1.43
CA ASP A 217 6.38 -22.13 -0.27
C ASP A 217 6.83 -21.46 1.04
N GLY A 218 6.39 -20.22 1.24
CA GLY A 218 6.70 -19.44 2.42
C GLY A 218 8.14 -18.93 2.52
N LYS A 219 8.92 -19.05 1.45
CA LYS A 219 10.30 -18.54 1.35
C LYS A 219 10.43 -17.47 0.29
N MET A 220 11.32 -16.54 0.51
CA MET A 220 11.61 -15.44 -0.41
C MET A 220 12.90 -15.70 -1.15
N ILE A 221 12.89 -15.46 -2.47
CA ILE A 221 14.07 -15.52 -3.33
C ILE A 221 14.13 -14.19 -4.08
N GLU A 222 15.29 -13.53 -4.03
CA GLU A 222 15.55 -12.35 -4.86
C GLU A 222 15.82 -12.82 -6.29
N ASN A 223 15.08 -12.26 -7.24
CA ASN A 223 15.29 -12.52 -8.66
C ASN A 223 16.12 -11.38 -9.25
N ASP A 224 17.34 -11.67 -9.66
CA ASP A 224 18.12 -10.72 -10.46
C ASP A 224 17.34 -10.34 -11.74
N ARG A 225 17.35 -9.06 -12.08
CA ARG A 225 16.95 -8.61 -13.42
C ARG A 225 17.94 -9.20 -14.43
N ARG A 226 17.45 -10.08 -15.29
CA ARG A 226 18.17 -10.46 -16.50
C ARG A 226 17.97 -9.41 -17.57
#